data_41a8366e4d28d112b58b5bd0530ba992
#
_entry.id   41a8366e4d28d112b58b5bd0530ba992
#
_cell.length_a   1.000
_cell.length_b   1.000
_cell.length_c   1.000
_cell.angle_alpha   90.00
_cell.angle_beta   90.00
_cell.angle_gamma   90.00
#
_symmetry.space_group_name_H-M   'P 1'
#
loop_
_entity.id
_entity.type
_entity.pdbx_description
1 polymer ?
#
loop_
_entity_poly.entity_id
_entity_poly.type
_entity_poly.pdbx_seq_one_letter_code
_entity_poly.pdbx_strand_id
1 'polypeptide(L)'
;MDLASQPTLSRFENAISIKSLKQLRDVFLDQFIASFDAAPRHLTFDLDAVDDPAHGHQQLTFWHGYYDQNQYLPLVITCADNDQFVMLSLRHGSAHAALAADDDLAYLVTRLRRAWPDVAVHFRGDCAFGVPDMYDVCERFRVFYTFGLTASAVLQRETESLLAEAIVARGV
;
A
#
# COMPACT_ATOMS: atom_id res chain seq x y z
N MET A 1 35.61 8.12 -16.03
CA MET A 1 34.64 8.88 -15.19
C MET A 1 34.78 8.35 -13.78
N ASP A 2 35.28 9.18 -12.87
CA ASP A 2 35.48 8.74 -11.47
C ASP A 2 34.12 8.67 -10.77
N LEU A 3 33.87 7.52 -10.13
CA LEU A 3 32.66 7.33 -9.33
C LEU A 3 32.77 8.15 -8.02
N ALA A 4 31.63 8.57 -7.50
CA ALA A 4 31.58 9.28 -6.23
C ALA A 4 32.17 8.41 -5.10
N SER A 5 32.97 9.02 -4.21
CA SER A 5 33.50 8.31 -3.06
C SER A 5 32.40 7.95 -2.05
N GLN A 6 32.59 6.89 -1.26
CA GLN A 6 31.64 6.46 -0.22
C GLN A 6 31.22 7.61 0.73
N PRO A 7 32.14 8.49 1.23
CA PRO A 7 31.72 9.64 2.03
C PRO A 7 30.85 10.65 1.27
N THR A 8 30.99 10.76 -0.04
CA THR A 8 30.15 11.63 -0.87
C THR A 8 28.75 11.03 -1.00
N LEU A 9 28.61 9.73 -1.23
CA LEU A 9 27.34 9.03 -1.26
C LEU A 9 26.62 9.12 0.09
N SER A 10 27.32 8.86 1.18
CA SER A 10 26.75 8.96 2.54
C SER A 10 26.27 10.39 2.86
N ARG A 11 27.01 11.43 2.45
CA ARG A 11 26.54 12.81 2.63
C ARG A 11 25.33 13.13 1.78
N PHE A 12 25.25 12.60 0.58
CA PHE A 12 24.09 12.77 -0.30
C PHE A 12 22.84 12.11 0.32
N GLU A 13 22.95 10.86 0.77
CA GLU A 13 21.86 10.12 1.43
C GLU A 13 21.37 10.84 2.68
N ASN A 14 22.30 11.31 3.54
CA ASN A 14 21.95 12.00 4.78
C ASN A 14 21.48 13.47 4.58
N ALA A 15 21.61 14.04 3.40
CA ALA A 15 21.11 15.39 3.08
C ALA A 15 19.62 15.43 2.73
N ILE A 16 18.97 14.26 2.57
CA ILE A 16 17.56 14.17 2.19
C ILE A 16 16.68 14.61 3.36
N SER A 17 15.85 15.62 3.12
CA SER A 17 14.87 16.11 4.09
C SER A 17 13.51 15.42 3.91
N ILE A 18 12.65 15.47 4.93
CA ILE A 18 11.25 15.02 4.82
C ILE A 18 10.52 15.73 3.66
N LYS A 19 10.84 17.00 3.41
CA LYS A 19 10.29 17.74 2.26
C LYS A 19 10.72 17.09 0.95
N SER A 20 11.99 16.71 0.82
CA SER A 20 12.51 16.04 -0.37
C SER A 20 11.86 14.67 -0.60
N LEU A 21 11.62 13.90 0.48
CA LEU A 21 10.92 12.62 0.40
C LEU A 21 9.46 12.79 -0.08
N LYS A 22 8.76 13.81 0.42
CA LYS A 22 7.41 14.13 -0.06
C LYS A 22 7.41 14.53 -1.54
N GLN A 23 8.39 15.32 -1.98
CA GLN A 23 8.55 15.68 -3.39
C GLN A 23 8.86 14.45 -4.26
N LEU A 24 9.68 13.53 -3.78
CA LEU A 24 9.97 12.28 -4.49
C LEU A 24 8.71 11.42 -4.65
N ARG A 25 7.91 11.29 -3.60
CA ARG A 25 6.59 10.62 -3.67
C ARG A 25 5.69 11.28 -4.74
N ASP A 26 5.67 12.61 -4.77
CA ASP A 26 4.89 13.36 -5.76
C ASP A 26 5.37 13.06 -7.19
N VAL A 27 6.69 12.98 -7.41
CA VAL A 27 7.27 12.64 -8.72
C VAL A 27 6.86 11.23 -9.18
N PHE A 28 6.91 10.23 -8.31
CA PHE A 28 6.46 8.87 -8.66
C PHE A 28 5.00 8.87 -9.08
N LEU A 29 4.15 9.55 -8.34
CA LEU A 29 2.73 9.62 -8.65
C LEU A 29 2.44 10.43 -9.92
N ASP A 30 3.19 11.50 -10.17
CA ASP A 30 3.10 12.27 -11.41
C ASP A 30 3.53 11.44 -12.62
N GLN A 31 4.58 10.63 -12.49
CA GLN A 31 5.00 9.70 -13.54
C GLN A 31 3.96 8.61 -13.79
N PHE A 32 3.39 8.04 -12.73
CA PHE A 32 2.28 7.10 -12.85
C PHE A 32 1.11 7.70 -13.63
N ILE A 33 0.68 8.91 -13.26
CA ILE A 33 -0.41 9.60 -13.95
C ILE A 33 -0.05 9.89 -15.42
N ALA A 34 1.18 10.33 -15.68
CA ALA A 34 1.67 10.66 -17.02
C ALA A 34 1.89 9.42 -17.92
N SER A 35 1.92 8.21 -17.35
CA SER A 35 2.07 6.97 -18.13
C SER A 35 0.81 6.55 -18.89
N PHE A 36 -0.32 7.20 -18.63
CA PHE A 36 -1.58 6.91 -19.30
C PHE A 36 -1.82 7.86 -20.47
N ASP A 37 -2.03 7.31 -21.67
CA ASP A 37 -2.36 8.09 -22.87
C ASP A 37 -3.75 8.76 -22.79
N ALA A 38 -4.66 8.19 -22.00
CA ALA A 38 -5.99 8.70 -21.78
C ALA A 38 -6.44 8.46 -20.33
N ALA A 39 -7.39 9.27 -19.85
CA ALA A 39 -7.95 9.09 -18.50
C ALA A 39 -8.56 7.69 -18.34
N PRO A 40 -8.09 6.88 -17.39
CA PRO A 40 -8.68 5.56 -17.13
C PRO A 40 -10.06 5.72 -16.50
N ARG A 41 -10.98 4.80 -16.83
CA ARG A 41 -12.30 4.76 -16.21
C ARG A 41 -12.29 4.12 -14.84
N HIS A 42 -11.38 3.18 -14.64
CA HIS A 42 -11.24 2.40 -13.42
C HIS A 42 -9.77 2.08 -13.19
N LEU A 43 -9.35 2.08 -11.92
CA LEU A 43 -8.03 1.65 -11.47
C LEU A 43 -8.16 0.79 -10.23
N THR A 44 -7.44 -0.32 -10.22
CA THR A 44 -7.32 -1.21 -9.06
C THR A 44 -5.92 -1.08 -8.46
N PHE A 45 -5.85 -0.89 -7.15
CA PHE A 45 -4.59 -0.79 -6.41
C PHE A 45 -4.49 -1.91 -5.39
N ASP A 46 -3.37 -2.60 -5.39
CA ASP A 46 -3.02 -3.59 -4.39
C ASP A 46 -2.19 -2.95 -3.28
N LEU A 47 -2.58 -3.24 -2.05
CA LEU A 47 -1.92 -2.82 -0.83
C LEU A 47 -1.18 -4.02 -0.25
N ASP A 48 0.12 -3.86 -0.02
CA ASP A 48 0.93 -4.90 0.59
C ASP A 48 1.88 -4.31 1.63
N ALA A 49 2.02 -5.00 2.76
CA ALA A 49 3.00 -4.67 3.79
C ALA A 49 4.16 -5.67 3.67
N VAL A 50 5.28 -5.17 3.17
CA VAL A 50 6.45 -6.01 2.86
C VAL A 50 7.42 -6.00 4.04
N ASP A 51 7.95 -7.14 4.41
CA ASP A 51 9.04 -7.20 5.38
C ASP A 51 10.37 -6.77 4.74
N ASP A 52 11.06 -5.85 5.41
CA ASP A 52 12.37 -5.35 5.00
C ASP A 52 13.38 -5.61 6.12
N PRO A 53 14.08 -6.77 6.11
CA PRO A 53 14.99 -7.17 7.16
C PRO A 53 16.11 -6.16 7.37
N ALA A 54 16.33 -5.80 8.62
CA ALA A 54 17.40 -4.87 8.98
C ALA A 54 18.77 -5.54 9.01
N HIS A 55 19.74 -4.89 8.40
CA HIS A 55 21.15 -5.29 8.48
C HIS A 55 21.91 -4.36 9.41
N GLY A 56 22.22 -4.83 10.63
CA GLY A 56 22.89 -4.06 11.66
C GLY A 56 21.94 -3.22 12.53
N HIS A 57 22.46 -2.16 13.17
CA HIS A 57 21.74 -1.31 14.12
C HIS A 57 21.17 -0.08 13.44
N GLN A 58 20.12 -0.26 12.65
CA GLN A 58 19.42 0.84 12.00
C GLN A 58 18.33 1.43 12.93
N GLN A 59 18.08 2.74 12.82
CA GLN A 59 17.03 3.39 13.61
C GLN A 59 15.64 2.91 13.17
N LEU A 60 14.72 2.75 14.14
CA LEU A 60 13.32 2.34 13.92
C LEU A 60 13.15 0.93 13.34
N THR A 61 14.20 0.14 13.30
CA THR A 61 14.08 -1.30 13.11
C THR A 61 13.70 -1.93 14.44
N PHE A 62 12.52 -2.55 14.48
CA PHE A 62 12.03 -3.23 15.67
C PHE A 62 11.77 -4.69 15.36
N TRP A 63 11.82 -5.50 16.43
CA TRP A 63 11.44 -6.90 16.36
C TRP A 63 9.97 -7.04 15.94
N HIS A 64 9.72 -7.86 14.93
CA HIS A 64 8.40 -8.21 14.46
C HIS A 64 8.11 -9.69 14.77
N GLY A 65 7.17 -9.96 15.68
CA GLY A 65 6.90 -11.31 16.18
C GLY A 65 6.41 -12.31 15.13
N TYR A 66 5.77 -11.85 14.07
CA TYR A 66 5.33 -12.71 12.97
C TYR A 66 6.48 -13.15 12.07
N TYR A 67 7.42 -12.23 11.76
CA TYR A 67 8.57 -12.51 10.89
C TYR A 67 9.82 -12.99 11.67
N ASP A 68 9.80 -12.96 13.01
CA ASP A 68 10.89 -13.38 13.89
C ASP A 68 12.22 -12.68 13.61
N GLN A 69 12.18 -11.38 13.28
CA GLN A 69 13.36 -10.58 12.91
C GLN A 69 13.19 -9.10 13.22
N ASN A 70 14.32 -8.38 13.30
CA ASN A 70 14.33 -6.92 13.29
C ASN A 70 14.21 -6.43 11.84
N GLN A 71 13.25 -5.53 11.59
CA GLN A 71 12.91 -5.11 10.23
C GLN A 71 12.29 -3.72 10.20
N TYR A 72 12.11 -3.16 8.99
CA TYR A 72 11.05 -2.21 8.68
C TYR A 72 9.84 -2.97 8.12
N LEU A 73 8.70 -2.28 8.06
CA LEU A 73 7.46 -2.82 7.45
C LEU A 73 6.85 -1.77 6.50
N PRO A 74 7.49 -1.52 5.35
CA PRO A 74 6.95 -0.57 4.38
C PRO A 74 5.59 -1.02 3.82
N LEU A 75 4.70 -0.03 3.59
CA LEU A 75 3.53 -0.20 2.75
C LEU A 75 3.93 0.05 1.31
N VAL A 76 3.61 -0.87 0.44
CA VAL A 76 3.76 -0.76 -1.02
C VAL A 76 2.36 -0.70 -1.64
N ILE A 77 2.15 0.26 -2.54
CA ILE A 77 0.93 0.35 -3.33
C ILE A 77 1.31 0.19 -4.81
N THR A 78 0.70 -0.78 -5.46
CA THR A 78 0.89 -1.07 -6.89
C THR A 78 -0.43 -0.98 -7.63
N CYS A 79 -0.39 -0.66 -8.92
CA CYS A 79 -1.56 -0.67 -9.79
C CYS A 79 -1.68 -2.04 -10.46
N ALA A 80 -2.76 -2.77 -10.18
CA ALA A 80 -3.00 -4.11 -10.72
C ALA A 80 -3.32 -4.12 -12.22
N ASP A 81 -3.72 -2.98 -12.78
CA ASP A 81 -4.10 -2.91 -14.20
C ASP A 81 -2.87 -2.86 -15.14
N ASN A 82 -1.71 -2.46 -14.63
CA ASN A 82 -0.49 -2.32 -15.43
C ASN A 82 0.80 -2.70 -14.69
N ASP A 83 0.70 -3.31 -13.51
CA ASP A 83 1.81 -3.75 -12.65
C ASP A 83 2.79 -2.63 -12.24
N GLN A 84 2.35 -1.35 -12.32
CA GLN A 84 3.21 -0.24 -11.97
C GLN A 84 3.25 -0.02 -10.46
N PHE A 85 4.45 0.27 -9.96
CA PHE A 85 4.64 0.81 -8.63
C PHE A 85 4.08 2.24 -8.57
N VAL A 86 3.32 2.54 -7.53
CA VAL A 86 2.65 3.82 -7.35
C VAL A 86 3.18 4.59 -6.15
N MET A 87 3.30 3.94 -5.01
CA MET A 87 3.72 4.60 -3.76
C MET A 87 4.35 3.62 -2.78
N LEU A 88 5.28 4.14 -1.98
CA LEU A 88 5.85 3.44 -0.84
C LEU A 88 5.85 4.36 0.38
N SER A 89 5.43 3.82 1.53
CA SER A 89 5.51 4.49 2.82
C SER A 89 6.32 3.63 3.79
N LEU A 90 7.52 4.11 4.16
CA LEU A 90 8.37 3.41 5.12
C LEU A 90 7.78 3.51 6.52
N ARG A 91 7.67 2.36 7.20
CA ARG A 91 7.14 2.25 8.56
C ARG A 91 8.12 1.49 9.46
N HIS A 92 8.04 1.75 10.76
CA HIS A 92 8.88 1.04 11.73
C HIS A 92 8.52 -0.45 11.80
N GLY A 93 9.47 -1.28 12.22
CA GLY A 93 9.36 -2.74 12.13
C GLY A 93 8.25 -3.38 12.96
N SER A 94 7.81 -2.75 14.04
CA SER A 94 6.68 -3.24 14.85
C SER A 94 5.33 -2.59 14.47
N ALA A 95 5.25 -1.92 13.31
CA ALA A 95 4.02 -1.30 12.84
C ALA A 95 2.96 -2.36 12.49
N HIS A 96 1.68 -2.03 12.69
CA HIS A 96 0.60 -2.77 12.06
C HIS A 96 0.59 -2.50 10.55
N ALA A 97 0.24 -3.48 9.74
CA ALA A 97 0.24 -3.35 8.28
C ALA A 97 -0.62 -2.17 7.77
N ALA A 98 -1.70 -1.84 8.45
CA ALA A 98 -2.56 -0.70 8.11
C ALA A 98 -2.17 0.63 8.78
N LEU A 99 -1.05 0.70 9.51
CA LEU A 99 -0.63 1.96 10.18
C LEU A 99 -0.48 3.09 9.16
N ALA A 100 -1.26 4.17 9.32
CA ALA A 100 -1.30 5.34 8.43
C ALA A 100 -1.58 5.02 6.94
N ALA A 101 -2.10 3.84 6.64
CA ALA A 101 -2.49 3.47 5.29
C ALA A 101 -3.71 4.29 4.80
N ASP A 102 -4.62 4.64 5.70
CA ASP A 102 -5.77 5.51 5.44
C ASP A 102 -5.35 6.91 4.94
N ASP A 103 -4.32 7.51 5.53
CA ASP A 103 -3.75 8.78 5.07
C ASP A 103 -3.13 8.64 3.66
N ASP A 104 -2.43 7.55 3.39
CA ASP A 104 -1.83 7.27 2.09
C ASP A 104 -2.91 7.06 1.02
N LEU A 105 -3.99 6.32 1.32
CA LEU A 105 -5.13 6.16 0.41
C LEU A 105 -5.83 7.51 0.15
N ALA A 106 -6.09 8.28 1.19
CA ALA A 106 -6.70 9.61 1.06
C ALA A 106 -5.87 10.52 0.14
N TYR A 107 -4.56 10.50 0.32
CA TYR A 107 -3.63 11.26 -0.53
C TYR A 107 -3.68 10.77 -1.98
N LEU A 108 -3.56 9.46 -2.21
CA LEU A 108 -3.58 8.85 -3.54
C LEU A 108 -4.87 9.19 -4.29
N VAL A 109 -6.04 8.96 -3.67
CA VAL A 109 -7.34 9.25 -4.30
C VAL A 109 -7.48 10.74 -4.63
N THR A 110 -7.03 11.62 -3.73
CA THR A 110 -7.06 13.07 -3.96
C THR A 110 -6.23 13.47 -5.18
N ARG A 111 -5.04 12.89 -5.35
CA ARG A 111 -4.17 13.16 -6.49
C ARG A 111 -4.74 12.59 -7.79
N LEU A 112 -5.27 11.37 -7.77
CA LEU A 112 -5.89 10.73 -8.93
C LEU A 112 -7.11 11.54 -9.42
N ARG A 113 -8.02 11.93 -8.52
CA ARG A 113 -9.21 12.71 -8.89
C ARG A 113 -8.92 14.15 -9.33
N ARG A 114 -7.76 14.69 -8.95
CA ARG A 114 -7.31 15.96 -9.51
C ARG A 114 -6.92 15.82 -10.99
N ALA A 115 -6.33 14.69 -11.39
CA ALA A 115 -5.99 14.40 -12.77
C ALA A 115 -7.19 13.84 -13.56
N TRP A 116 -7.98 12.99 -12.93
CA TRP A 116 -9.10 12.25 -13.51
C TRP A 116 -10.32 12.29 -12.57
N PRO A 117 -11.17 13.32 -12.66
CA PRO A 117 -12.26 13.54 -11.68
C PRO A 117 -13.24 12.38 -11.54
N ASP A 118 -13.48 11.65 -12.63
CA ASP A 118 -14.48 10.58 -12.71
C ASP A 118 -13.89 9.16 -12.57
N VAL A 119 -12.60 9.04 -12.26
CA VAL A 119 -11.97 7.73 -12.14
C VAL A 119 -12.57 6.93 -10.97
N ALA A 120 -13.05 5.73 -11.26
CA ALA A 120 -13.42 4.76 -10.24
C ALA A 120 -12.17 4.09 -9.70
N VAL A 121 -12.02 4.08 -8.37
CA VAL A 121 -10.86 3.49 -7.68
C VAL A 121 -11.31 2.31 -6.87
N HIS A 122 -10.54 1.23 -6.91
CA HIS A 122 -10.72 0.02 -6.13
C HIS A 122 -9.42 -0.33 -5.41
N PHE A 123 -9.47 -0.45 -4.09
CA PHE A 123 -8.36 -0.93 -3.28
C PHE A 123 -8.53 -2.40 -2.92
N ARG A 124 -7.45 -3.18 -3.01
CA ARG A 124 -7.41 -4.56 -2.55
C ARG A 124 -6.29 -4.71 -1.52
N GLY A 125 -6.53 -5.53 -0.50
CA GLY A 125 -5.54 -5.85 0.52
C GLY A 125 -5.89 -7.13 1.25
N ASP A 126 -4.94 -7.68 1.96
CA ASP A 126 -5.15 -8.85 2.81
C ASP A 126 -5.95 -8.51 4.08
N CYS A 127 -6.06 -9.46 5.02
CA CYS A 127 -6.82 -9.28 6.25
C CYS A 127 -6.20 -8.26 7.22
N ALA A 128 -4.94 -7.89 7.05
CA ALA A 128 -4.32 -6.87 7.88
C ALA A 128 -4.82 -5.45 7.55
N PHE A 129 -5.40 -5.24 6.36
CA PHE A 129 -6.05 -3.98 5.97
C PHE A 129 -7.54 -3.94 6.29
N GLY A 130 -8.12 -5.04 6.78
CA GLY A 130 -9.53 -5.12 7.19
C GLY A 130 -9.79 -4.46 8.55
N VAL A 131 -9.49 -3.18 8.72
CA VAL A 131 -9.63 -2.41 9.96
C VAL A 131 -10.54 -1.19 9.76
N PRO A 132 -11.18 -0.67 10.83
CA PRO A 132 -12.14 0.43 10.74
C PRO A 132 -11.65 1.64 9.96
N ASP A 133 -10.44 2.12 10.22
CA ASP A 133 -9.88 3.33 9.58
C ASP A 133 -9.81 3.17 8.05
N MET A 134 -9.52 1.95 7.57
CA MET A 134 -9.47 1.63 6.14
C MET A 134 -10.87 1.64 5.51
N TYR A 135 -11.87 1.12 6.21
CA TYR A 135 -13.26 1.21 5.74
C TYR A 135 -13.74 2.65 5.71
N ASP A 136 -13.48 3.41 6.78
CA ASP A 136 -13.89 4.81 6.90
C ASP A 136 -13.31 5.70 5.79
N VAL A 137 -12.03 5.52 5.45
CA VAL A 137 -11.43 6.27 4.34
C VAL A 137 -12.04 5.88 2.99
N CYS A 138 -12.27 4.60 2.74
CA CYS A 138 -12.88 4.14 1.50
C CYS A 138 -14.30 4.68 1.33
N GLU A 139 -15.13 4.61 2.37
CA GLU A 139 -16.49 5.16 2.37
C GLU A 139 -16.50 6.68 2.21
N ARG A 140 -15.64 7.41 2.95
CA ARG A 140 -15.50 8.87 2.85
C ARG A 140 -15.16 9.32 1.43
N PHE A 141 -14.26 8.61 0.77
CA PHE A 141 -13.85 8.90 -0.60
C PHE A 141 -14.71 8.22 -1.66
N ARG A 142 -15.71 7.41 -1.28
CA ARG A 142 -16.58 6.65 -2.20
C ARG A 142 -15.75 5.87 -3.22
N VAL A 143 -14.82 5.06 -2.72
CA VAL A 143 -14.02 4.14 -3.52
C VAL A 143 -14.42 2.70 -3.20
N PHE A 144 -14.24 1.81 -4.14
CA PHE A 144 -14.46 0.37 -3.92
C PHE A 144 -13.30 -0.22 -3.13
N TYR A 145 -13.58 -1.27 -2.36
CA TYR A 145 -12.54 -1.98 -1.64
C TYR A 145 -12.86 -3.48 -1.49
N THR A 146 -11.81 -4.27 -1.42
CA THR A 146 -11.86 -5.70 -1.11
C THR A 146 -10.73 -6.01 -0.16
N PHE A 147 -11.03 -6.08 1.13
CA PHE A 147 -10.08 -6.46 2.16
C PHE A 147 -10.40 -7.85 2.68
N GLY A 148 -9.35 -8.66 2.87
CA GLY A 148 -9.49 -9.95 3.52
C GLY A 148 -10.07 -9.80 4.93
N LEU A 149 -10.75 -10.83 5.40
CA LEU A 149 -11.16 -10.92 6.79
C LEU A 149 -10.41 -12.07 7.45
N THR A 150 -9.93 -11.83 8.66
CA THR A 150 -9.36 -12.93 9.46
C THR A 150 -10.43 -13.98 9.71
N ALA A 151 -10.13 -15.22 9.33
CA ALA A 151 -11.05 -16.33 9.53
C ALA A 151 -11.37 -16.49 11.03
N SER A 152 -12.66 -16.51 11.35
CA SER A 152 -13.15 -16.85 12.68
C SER A 152 -14.22 -17.93 12.58
N ALA A 153 -14.37 -18.73 13.62
CA ALA A 153 -15.41 -19.77 13.65
C ALA A 153 -16.82 -19.22 13.43
N VAL A 154 -17.07 -17.98 13.86
CA VAL A 154 -18.35 -17.28 13.63
C VAL A 154 -18.53 -16.97 12.14
N LEU A 155 -17.56 -16.32 11.51
CA LEU A 155 -17.64 -15.99 10.09
C LEU A 155 -17.73 -17.24 9.22
N GLN A 156 -16.97 -18.27 9.52
CA GLN A 156 -17.04 -19.55 8.79
C GLN A 156 -18.45 -20.13 8.84
N ARG A 157 -19.08 -20.17 10.01
CA ARG A 157 -20.45 -20.67 10.16
C ARG A 157 -21.47 -19.80 9.41
N GLU A 158 -21.37 -18.48 9.52
CA GLU A 158 -22.31 -17.54 8.86
C GLU A 158 -22.18 -17.54 7.33
N THR A 159 -21.00 -17.90 6.80
CA THR A 159 -20.75 -17.92 5.35
C THR A 159 -20.83 -19.32 4.73
N GLU A 160 -21.03 -20.38 5.51
CA GLU A 160 -21.00 -21.77 5.03
C GLU A 160 -22.01 -22.04 3.91
N SER A 161 -23.25 -21.56 4.07
CA SER A 161 -24.30 -21.71 3.04
C SER A 161 -23.96 -20.96 1.75
N LEU A 162 -23.47 -19.73 1.87
CA LEU A 162 -23.08 -18.89 0.72
C LEU A 162 -21.87 -19.47 -0.02
N LEU A 163 -20.94 -20.06 0.72
CA LEU A 163 -19.77 -20.74 0.12
C LEU A 163 -20.22 -21.97 -0.66
N ALA A 164 -21.14 -22.79 -0.11
CA ALA A 164 -21.68 -23.94 -0.80
C ALA A 164 -22.40 -23.55 -2.10
N GLU A 165 -23.22 -22.49 -2.06
CA GLU A 165 -23.88 -21.97 -3.25
C GLU A 165 -22.88 -21.46 -4.30
N ALA A 166 -21.84 -20.75 -3.88
CA ALA A 166 -20.81 -20.24 -4.79
C ALA A 166 -19.99 -21.36 -5.45
N ILE A 167 -19.70 -22.45 -4.73
CA ILE A 167 -19.03 -23.65 -5.28
C ILE A 167 -19.90 -24.28 -6.35
N VAL A 168 -21.19 -24.50 -6.08
CA VAL A 168 -22.15 -25.07 -7.03
C VAL A 168 -22.28 -24.20 -8.28
N ALA A 169 -22.36 -22.87 -8.12
CA ALA A 169 -22.46 -21.92 -9.23
C ALA A 169 -21.22 -21.91 -10.14
N ARG A 170 -20.04 -22.23 -9.61
CA ARG A 170 -18.78 -22.32 -10.39
C ARG A 170 -18.58 -23.66 -11.09
N GLY A 171 -19.40 -24.67 -10.81
CA GLY A 171 -19.30 -25.99 -11.43
C GLY A 171 -18.04 -26.78 -11.06
N VAL A 172 -17.51 -26.54 -9.85
CA VAL A 172 -16.35 -27.27 -9.29
C VAL A 172 -16.84 -28.29 -8.28
#